data_5aa507a25a32354d20302795ae732648
#
_entry.id   5aa507a25a32354d20302795ae732648
#
_cell.length_a   1.000
_cell.length_b   1.000
_cell.length_c   1.000
_cell.angle_alpha   90.00
_cell.angle_beta   90.00
_cell.angle_gamma   90.00
#
_symmetry.space_group_name_H-M   'P 1'
#
loop_
_entity.id
_entity.type
_entity.pdbx_description
1 polymer ?
#
loop_
_entity_poly.entity_id
_entity_poly.type
_entity_poly.pdbx_seq_one_letter_code
_entity_poly.pdbx_strand_id
1 'polypeptide(L)'
;QNTMRMIRAMANKRTALAKKYGLDAGKTYIETPNGGKLEQITSSEGSAEGAEVSFVIGDETEHWTPGMGGPGLMETFTQNAVKTGSRVLETSNAWIPGARSVAESTFEAWCEQQEGGGRATQGILYDAVIAPANTALHDEPAEGEISLTEGLRIVYGDCPWVDIEPIKQQIWATNYPVSRSRRFFLNQPNAAEDA
;
A
#
# COMPACT_ATOMS: atom_id res chain seq x y z
N GLN A 1 6.26 -2.74 10.92
CA GLN A 1 7.01 -3.73 11.78
C GLN A 1 6.64 -5.18 11.45
N ASN A 2 5.41 -5.49 11.04
CA ASN A 2 4.99 -6.86 10.73
C ASN A 2 5.59 -7.37 9.42
N THR A 3 5.60 -6.58 8.36
CA THR A 3 6.11 -6.95 7.03
C THR A 3 7.55 -7.38 7.10
N MET A 4 8.42 -6.60 7.73
CA MET A 4 9.84 -6.96 7.86
C MET A 4 10.06 -8.20 8.74
N ARG A 5 9.21 -8.43 9.75
CA ARG A 5 9.24 -9.66 10.56
C ARG A 5 8.93 -10.89 9.72
N MET A 6 7.93 -10.79 8.84
CA MET A 6 7.55 -11.89 7.93
C MET A 6 8.68 -12.17 6.92
N ILE A 7 9.23 -11.13 6.29
CA ILE A 7 10.35 -11.26 5.35
C ILE A 7 11.55 -11.92 6.03
N ARG A 8 11.88 -11.51 7.25
CA ARG A 8 12.97 -12.14 8.03
C ARG A 8 12.69 -13.59 8.37
N ALA A 9 11.44 -13.94 8.67
CA ALA A 9 11.08 -15.35 8.89
C ALA A 9 11.28 -16.18 7.61
N MET A 10 10.93 -15.63 6.44
CA MET A 10 11.16 -16.27 5.13
C MET A 10 12.66 -16.38 4.80
N ALA A 11 13.45 -15.37 5.16
CA ALA A 11 14.91 -15.35 4.94
C ALA A 11 15.71 -16.07 6.04
N ASN A 12 15.07 -16.76 6.98
CA ASN A 12 15.75 -17.50 8.04
C ASN A 12 16.61 -18.61 7.45
N LYS A 13 17.83 -18.79 7.97
CA LYS A 13 18.85 -19.77 7.53
C LYS A 13 18.32 -21.21 7.40
N ARG A 14 17.23 -21.56 8.06
CA ARG A 14 16.60 -22.89 7.99
C ARG A 14 15.70 -23.06 6.79
N THR A 15 15.26 -21.98 6.13
CA THR A 15 14.33 -22.04 5.00
C THR A 15 15.03 -22.48 3.72
N ALA A 16 14.27 -23.07 2.79
CA ALA A 16 14.76 -23.39 1.46
C ALA A 16 15.17 -22.13 0.68
N LEU A 17 14.43 -21.03 0.87
CA LEU A 17 14.71 -19.73 0.24
C LEU A 17 16.10 -19.21 0.65
N ALA A 18 16.36 -19.14 1.96
CA ALA A 18 17.65 -18.66 2.47
C ALA A 18 18.82 -19.52 1.99
N LYS A 19 18.66 -20.84 1.99
CA LYS A 19 19.67 -21.78 1.49
C LYS A 19 19.95 -21.62 0.00
N LYS A 20 18.88 -21.47 -0.81
CA LYS A 20 18.98 -21.33 -2.26
C LYS A 20 19.71 -20.05 -2.67
N TYR A 21 19.43 -18.95 -1.98
CA TYR A 21 19.93 -17.61 -2.33
C TYR A 21 21.04 -17.10 -1.39
N GLY A 22 21.48 -17.91 -0.43
CA GLY A 22 22.57 -17.55 0.49
C GLY A 22 22.24 -16.36 1.39
N LEU A 23 20.96 -16.22 1.78
CA LEU A 23 20.51 -15.06 2.58
C LEU A 23 20.98 -15.17 4.02
N ASP A 24 21.46 -14.06 4.58
CA ASP A 24 21.76 -13.93 6.00
C ASP A 24 20.83 -12.92 6.67
N ALA A 25 19.86 -13.42 7.42
CA ALA A 25 18.87 -12.61 8.12
C ALA A 25 19.41 -12.13 9.50
N GLY A 26 19.91 -10.92 9.51
CA GLY A 26 20.27 -10.20 10.74
C GLY A 26 19.06 -9.65 11.52
N LYS A 27 19.31 -8.88 12.58
CA LYS A 27 18.23 -8.26 13.38
C LYS A 27 17.56 -7.09 12.69
N THR A 28 18.28 -6.29 11.93
CA THR A 28 17.82 -5.04 11.31
C THR A 28 17.79 -5.10 9.79
N TYR A 29 18.58 -5.97 9.19
CA TYR A 29 18.67 -6.12 7.73
C TYR A 29 18.86 -7.59 7.33
N ILE A 30 18.70 -7.86 6.05
CA ILE A 30 18.99 -9.16 5.42
C ILE A 30 20.08 -8.92 4.39
N GLU A 31 21.16 -9.68 4.46
CA GLU A 31 22.24 -9.61 3.47
C GLU A 31 22.09 -10.68 2.41
N THR A 32 22.51 -10.32 1.20
CA THR A 32 22.69 -11.25 0.07
C THR A 32 24.18 -11.55 -0.14
N PRO A 33 24.55 -12.69 -0.77
CA PRO A 33 25.95 -13.06 -1.00
C PRO A 33 26.79 -12.02 -1.74
N ASN A 34 26.12 -11.18 -2.54
CA ASN A 34 26.77 -10.15 -3.36
C ASN A 34 26.88 -8.79 -2.63
N GLY A 35 26.69 -8.75 -1.32
CA GLY A 35 26.76 -7.54 -0.51
C GLY A 35 25.53 -6.64 -0.59
N GLY A 36 24.46 -7.08 -1.28
CA GLY A 36 23.17 -6.37 -1.26
C GLY A 36 22.51 -6.47 0.11
N LYS A 37 21.74 -5.45 0.47
CA LYS A 37 21.00 -5.39 1.73
C LYS A 37 19.53 -5.09 1.49
N LEU A 38 18.67 -5.79 2.23
CA LEU A 38 17.28 -5.40 2.44
C LEU A 38 17.15 -4.89 3.86
N GLU A 39 16.84 -3.63 4.02
CA GLU A 39 16.69 -3.00 5.33
C GLU A 39 15.40 -2.20 5.43
N GLN A 40 14.90 -2.06 6.66
CA GLN A 40 13.77 -1.21 6.96
C GLN A 40 14.28 0.17 7.34
N ILE A 41 13.76 1.18 6.66
CA ILE A 41 14.04 2.58 6.97
C ILE A 41 12.84 3.14 7.73
N THR A 42 13.12 3.91 8.77
CA THR A 42 12.12 4.66 9.52
C THR A 42 12.02 6.09 8.98
N SER A 43 10.91 6.75 9.19
CA SER A 43 10.45 8.01 8.59
C SER A 43 11.31 9.27 8.90
N SER A 44 12.62 9.16 9.04
CA SER A 44 13.50 10.33 9.13
C SER A 44 14.13 10.60 7.75
N GLU A 45 13.81 11.74 7.16
CA GLU A 45 14.34 12.20 5.85
C GLU A 45 15.87 12.04 5.75
N GLY A 46 16.60 12.34 6.82
CA GLY A 46 18.07 12.24 6.84
C GLY A 46 18.64 10.83 6.74
N SER A 47 17.83 9.79 6.95
CA SER A 47 18.31 8.40 6.83
C SER A 47 18.31 7.87 5.39
N ALA A 48 17.63 8.57 4.48
CA ALA A 48 17.51 8.20 3.07
C ALA A 48 18.47 8.99 2.16
N GLU A 49 19.06 10.10 2.65
CA GLU A 49 19.99 10.91 1.88
C GLU A 49 21.26 10.12 1.53
N GLY A 50 21.58 10.06 0.24
CA GLY A 50 22.79 9.39 -0.25
C GLY A 50 22.72 7.86 -0.31
N ALA A 51 21.58 7.24 -0.01
CA ALA A 51 21.43 5.80 -0.15
C ALA A 51 21.42 5.40 -1.64
N GLU A 52 22.33 4.53 -2.04
CA GLU A 52 22.27 3.85 -3.33
C GLU A 52 21.25 2.71 -3.24
N VAL A 53 20.06 2.95 -3.77
CA VAL A 53 18.98 1.96 -3.75
C VAL A 53 18.80 1.31 -5.11
N SER A 54 18.61 0.00 -5.14
CA SER A 54 18.27 -0.77 -6.34
C SER A 54 16.78 -1.08 -6.44
N PHE A 55 16.05 -0.94 -5.36
CA PHE A 55 14.59 -1.10 -5.26
C PHE A 55 14.07 -0.47 -3.98
N VAL A 56 12.92 0.20 -4.05
CA VAL A 56 12.24 0.80 -2.90
C VAL A 56 10.85 0.20 -2.78
N ILE A 57 10.43 -0.12 -1.55
CA ILE A 57 9.05 -0.51 -1.24
C ILE A 57 8.51 0.48 -0.22
N GLY A 58 7.51 1.28 -0.62
CA GLY A 58 6.69 2.08 0.28
C GLY A 58 5.45 1.29 0.69
N ASP A 59 5.35 0.92 1.95
CA ASP A 59 4.24 0.11 2.47
C ASP A 59 3.28 1.01 3.26
N GLU A 60 1.97 0.84 3.05
CA GLU A 60 0.90 1.65 3.67
C GLU A 60 1.05 3.16 3.39
N THR A 61 1.27 3.52 2.11
CA THR A 61 1.57 4.90 1.70
C THR A 61 0.38 5.85 1.87
N GLU A 62 -0.82 5.37 2.13
CA GLU A 62 -1.98 6.16 2.55
C GLU A 62 -1.75 6.87 3.90
N HIS A 63 -0.83 6.37 4.71
CA HIS A 63 -0.45 6.97 6.00
C HIS A 63 0.72 7.97 5.88
N TRP A 64 1.40 8.02 4.74
CA TRP A 64 2.55 8.88 4.52
C TRP A 64 2.11 10.31 4.17
N THR A 65 1.60 11.02 5.17
CA THR A 65 1.10 12.39 5.03
C THR A 65 2.20 13.44 5.24
N PRO A 66 1.97 14.71 4.82
CA PRO A 66 2.93 15.80 5.06
C PRO A 66 3.29 15.98 6.54
N GLY A 67 2.32 15.81 7.44
CA GLY A 67 2.55 15.91 8.89
C GLY A 67 3.50 14.84 9.44
N MET A 68 3.70 13.73 8.71
CA MET A 68 4.63 12.66 9.05
C MET A 68 5.93 12.69 8.23
N GLY A 69 6.13 13.70 7.37
CA GLY A 69 7.28 13.79 6.48
C GLY A 69 7.24 12.79 5.31
N GLY A 70 6.13 12.10 5.11
CA GLY A 70 6.01 11.02 4.12
C GLY A 70 6.30 11.44 2.68
N PRO A 71 5.71 12.52 2.15
CA PRO A 71 5.98 12.98 0.79
C PRO A 71 7.46 13.33 0.56
N GLY A 72 8.13 14.02 1.49
CA GLY A 72 9.55 14.34 1.37
C GLY A 72 10.43 13.10 1.37
N LEU A 73 10.11 12.11 2.20
CA LEU A 73 10.82 10.83 2.21
C LEU A 73 10.66 10.07 0.87
N MET A 74 9.43 10.01 0.33
CA MET A 74 9.17 9.36 -0.96
C MET A 74 9.87 10.10 -2.11
N GLU A 75 9.89 11.44 -2.08
CA GLU A 75 10.62 12.25 -3.05
C GLU A 75 12.12 11.92 -3.04
N THR A 76 12.73 11.84 -1.86
CA THR A 76 14.14 11.46 -1.70
C THR A 76 14.42 10.07 -2.28
N PHE A 77 13.58 9.08 -2.00
CA PHE A 77 13.71 7.74 -2.56
C PHE A 77 13.55 7.70 -4.07
N THR A 78 12.56 8.43 -4.59
CA THR A 78 12.32 8.51 -6.04
C THR A 78 13.50 9.15 -6.75
N GLN A 79 14.06 10.24 -6.21
CA GLN A 79 15.26 10.88 -6.75
C GLN A 79 16.48 9.94 -6.76
N ASN A 80 16.67 9.17 -5.70
CA ASN A 80 17.77 8.20 -5.62
C ASN A 80 17.55 7.04 -6.59
N ALA A 81 16.32 6.51 -6.67
CA ALA A 81 15.96 5.45 -7.60
C ALA A 81 16.18 5.84 -9.07
N VAL A 82 15.79 7.05 -9.45
CA VAL A 82 15.99 7.56 -10.82
C VAL A 82 17.49 7.60 -11.20
N LYS A 83 18.37 8.03 -10.29
CA LYS A 83 19.82 8.09 -10.54
C LYS A 83 20.43 6.72 -10.78
N THR A 84 19.89 5.67 -10.18
CA THR A 84 20.36 4.29 -10.32
C THR A 84 19.59 3.47 -11.35
N GLY A 85 18.54 4.03 -11.97
CA GLY A 85 17.64 3.30 -12.85
C GLY A 85 16.73 2.30 -12.10
N SER A 86 16.58 2.48 -10.81
CA SER A 86 15.83 1.60 -9.91
C SER A 86 14.32 1.81 -10.01
N ARG A 87 13.57 0.94 -9.35
CA ARG A 87 12.10 0.98 -9.31
C ARG A 87 11.61 1.25 -7.90
N VAL A 88 10.43 1.88 -7.83
CA VAL A 88 9.67 2.09 -6.60
C VAL A 88 8.38 1.31 -6.70
N LEU A 89 8.05 0.56 -5.67
CA LEU A 89 6.76 -0.11 -5.47
C LEU A 89 6.07 0.53 -4.28
N GLU A 90 4.82 0.91 -4.47
CA GLU A 90 3.95 1.34 -3.39
C GLU A 90 2.87 0.30 -3.14
N THR A 91 2.57 0.06 -1.87
CA THR A 91 1.39 -0.70 -1.44
C THR A 91 0.56 0.17 -0.51
N SER A 92 -0.75 0.15 -0.69
CA SER A 92 -1.65 1.06 0.02
C SER A 92 -3.06 0.52 0.11
N ASN A 93 -3.76 0.86 1.17
CA ASN A 93 -5.21 0.90 1.17
C ASN A 93 -5.70 2.24 0.61
N ALA A 94 -7.02 2.40 0.50
CA ALA A 94 -7.59 3.68 0.10
C ALA A 94 -7.27 4.79 1.11
N TRP A 95 -6.93 5.95 0.61
CA TRP A 95 -6.54 7.13 1.39
C TRP A 95 -7.73 7.97 1.84
N ILE A 96 -7.46 8.94 2.69
CA ILE A 96 -8.40 10.01 3.04
C ILE A 96 -8.23 11.12 2.00
N PRO A 97 -9.25 11.43 1.19
CA PRO A 97 -9.20 12.53 0.22
C PRO A 97 -8.82 13.87 0.87
N GLY A 98 -7.85 14.56 0.29
CA GLY A 98 -7.34 15.83 0.78
C GLY A 98 -6.29 15.72 1.91
N ALA A 99 -5.96 14.52 2.37
CA ALA A 99 -4.88 14.32 3.35
C ALA A 99 -3.49 14.51 2.74
N ARG A 100 -3.38 14.57 1.41
CA ARG A 100 -2.13 14.71 0.66
C ARG A 100 -1.12 13.61 1.01
N SER A 101 -1.61 12.41 1.20
CA SER A 101 -0.73 11.25 1.38
C SER A 101 0.02 10.92 0.09
N VAL A 102 1.09 10.13 0.22
CA VAL A 102 1.82 9.64 -0.95
C VAL A 102 0.90 8.84 -1.86
N ALA A 103 0.06 7.94 -1.33
CA ALA A 103 -0.89 7.17 -2.13
C ALA A 103 -1.87 8.06 -2.91
N GLU A 104 -2.39 9.13 -2.30
CA GLU A 104 -3.27 10.10 -2.97
C GLU A 104 -2.54 10.79 -4.12
N SER A 105 -1.33 11.29 -3.88
CA SER A 105 -0.53 11.98 -4.89
C SER A 105 -0.13 11.07 -6.04
N THR A 106 0.17 9.79 -5.76
CA THR A 106 0.49 8.80 -6.79
C THR A 106 -0.72 8.48 -7.66
N PHE A 107 -1.91 8.39 -7.06
CA PHE A 107 -3.16 8.20 -7.80
C PHE A 107 -3.48 9.41 -8.70
N GLU A 108 -3.34 10.63 -8.19
CA GLU A 108 -3.55 11.86 -8.96
C GLU A 108 -2.58 11.92 -10.16
N ALA A 109 -1.30 11.63 -9.95
CA ALA A 109 -0.31 11.57 -11.02
C ALA A 109 -0.62 10.48 -12.06
N TRP A 110 -1.14 9.34 -11.63
CA TRP A 110 -1.61 8.30 -12.55
C TRP A 110 -2.82 8.75 -13.37
N CYS A 111 -3.80 9.43 -12.76
CA CYS A 111 -4.94 10.01 -13.48
C CYS A 111 -4.49 11.01 -14.56
N GLU A 112 -3.60 11.94 -14.21
CA GLU A 112 -3.02 12.88 -15.18
C GLU A 112 -2.33 12.17 -16.36
N GLN A 113 -1.62 11.07 -16.06
CA GLN A 113 -1.01 10.25 -17.10
C GLN A 113 -2.04 9.63 -18.05
N GLN A 114 -3.19 9.14 -17.54
CA GLN A 114 -4.26 8.57 -18.37
C GLN A 114 -4.91 9.62 -19.29
N GLU A 115 -5.00 10.85 -18.84
CA GLU A 115 -5.55 11.98 -19.61
C GLU A 115 -4.57 12.51 -20.67
N GLY A 116 -3.39 11.91 -20.81
CA GLY A 116 -2.35 12.36 -21.74
C GLY A 116 -1.59 13.58 -21.23
N GLY A 117 -1.76 13.93 -19.96
CA GLY A 117 -0.96 14.91 -19.24
C GLY A 117 0.40 14.36 -18.86
N GLY A 118 1.37 15.27 -18.71
CA GLY A 118 2.70 14.92 -18.27
C GLY A 118 3.71 14.63 -19.39
N ARG A 119 4.97 14.89 -19.06
CA ARG A 119 6.12 14.70 -19.97
C ARG A 119 6.85 13.36 -19.75
N ALA A 120 6.39 12.56 -18.80
CA ALA A 120 7.04 11.31 -18.44
C ALA A 120 6.79 10.25 -19.51
N THR A 121 7.84 9.70 -20.05
CA THR A 121 7.80 8.57 -20.98
C THR A 121 7.73 7.22 -20.25
N GLN A 122 8.04 7.18 -18.97
CA GLN A 122 7.86 6.03 -18.10
C GLN A 122 6.74 6.32 -17.13
N GLY A 123 5.65 5.57 -17.28
CA GLY A 123 4.45 5.79 -16.54
C GLY A 123 4.40 5.05 -15.21
N ILE A 124 3.43 5.48 -14.41
CA ILE A 124 3.01 4.76 -13.22
C ILE A 124 2.17 3.56 -13.71
N LEU A 125 2.54 2.35 -13.28
CA LEU A 125 1.66 1.20 -13.31
C LEU A 125 0.83 1.23 -12.04
N TYR A 126 -0.47 1.39 -12.20
CA TYR A 126 -1.42 1.43 -11.09
C TYR A 126 -2.35 0.22 -11.20
N ASP A 127 -2.41 -0.58 -10.16
CA ASP A 127 -3.28 -1.75 -10.06
C ASP A 127 -4.05 -1.69 -8.73
N ALA A 128 -5.37 -1.68 -8.81
CA ALA A 128 -6.22 -1.61 -7.63
C ALA A 128 -7.54 -2.33 -7.86
N VAL A 129 -7.95 -3.13 -6.89
CA VAL A 129 -9.29 -3.69 -6.83
C VAL A 129 -10.11 -2.85 -5.85
N ILE A 130 -11.11 -2.16 -6.37
CA ILE A 130 -11.96 -1.22 -5.64
C ILE A 130 -13.41 -1.67 -5.78
N ALA A 131 -14.16 -1.71 -4.69
CA ALA A 131 -15.59 -1.97 -4.75
C ALA A 131 -16.29 -0.84 -5.54
N PRO A 132 -17.35 -1.15 -6.32
CA PRO A 132 -18.13 -0.13 -7.00
C PRO A 132 -18.61 0.97 -6.06
N ALA A 133 -18.66 2.21 -6.55
CA ALA A 133 -19.01 3.37 -5.73
C ALA A 133 -20.42 3.26 -5.12
N ASN A 134 -21.33 2.55 -5.78
CA ASN A 134 -22.70 2.29 -5.35
C ASN A 134 -22.84 1.07 -4.41
N THR A 135 -21.75 0.62 -3.80
CA THR A 135 -21.80 -0.47 -2.81
C THR A 135 -22.45 0.02 -1.53
N ALA A 136 -23.58 -0.59 -1.16
CA ALA A 136 -24.22 -0.39 0.13
C ALA A 136 -23.38 -1.02 1.27
N LEU A 137 -23.55 -0.52 2.51
CA LEU A 137 -22.91 -1.13 3.68
C LEU A 137 -23.81 -2.18 4.37
N HIS A 138 -24.78 -2.69 3.65
CA HIS A 138 -25.73 -3.73 4.11
C HIS A 138 -26.10 -4.64 2.93
N ASP A 139 -26.75 -5.77 3.21
CA ASP A 139 -27.09 -6.77 2.21
C ASP A 139 -28.48 -6.60 1.59
N GLU A 140 -29.21 -5.57 1.96
CA GLU A 140 -30.52 -5.20 1.41
C GLU A 140 -30.39 -3.87 0.65
N PRO A 141 -29.71 -3.84 -0.54
CA PRO A 141 -29.40 -2.62 -1.25
C PRO A 141 -30.69 -1.95 -1.78
N ALA A 142 -30.65 -0.62 -1.88
CA ALA A 142 -31.67 0.13 -2.59
C ALA A 142 -31.58 -0.09 -4.11
N GLU A 143 -32.57 0.40 -4.84
CA GLU A 143 -32.54 0.34 -6.31
C GLU A 143 -31.30 1.07 -6.85
N GLY A 144 -30.52 0.37 -7.67
CA GLY A 144 -29.28 0.89 -8.26
C GLY A 144 -28.03 0.73 -7.41
N GLU A 145 -28.14 0.18 -6.20
CA GLU A 145 -26.99 -0.21 -5.37
C GLU A 145 -26.68 -1.70 -5.50
N ILE A 146 -25.46 -2.07 -5.14
CA ILE A 146 -25.08 -3.49 -4.94
C ILE A 146 -24.93 -3.77 -3.45
N SER A 147 -25.17 -5.01 -3.06
CA SER A 147 -25.08 -5.43 -1.66
C SER A 147 -23.63 -5.38 -1.15
N LEU A 148 -23.49 -5.28 0.19
CA LEU A 148 -22.18 -5.38 0.83
C LEU A 148 -21.46 -6.70 0.48
N THR A 149 -22.19 -7.81 0.50
CA THR A 149 -21.65 -9.13 0.15
C THR A 149 -21.07 -9.13 -1.27
N GLU A 150 -21.77 -8.53 -2.23
CA GLU A 150 -21.29 -8.46 -3.63
C GLU A 150 -20.07 -7.54 -3.75
N GLY A 151 -20.07 -6.37 -3.11
CA GLY A 151 -18.93 -5.46 -3.07
C GLY A 151 -17.68 -6.11 -2.47
N LEU A 152 -17.84 -6.83 -1.36
CA LEU A 152 -16.73 -7.58 -0.74
C LEU A 152 -16.21 -8.71 -1.64
N ARG A 153 -17.08 -9.41 -2.34
CA ARG A 153 -16.67 -10.44 -3.31
C ARG A 153 -15.87 -9.87 -4.47
N ILE A 154 -16.18 -8.66 -4.91
CA ILE A 154 -15.39 -7.97 -5.93
C ILE A 154 -13.98 -7.70 -5.39
N VAL A 155 -13.87 -7.16 -4.18
CA VAL A 155 -12.56 -6.80 -3.60
C VAL A 155 -11.72 -8.02 -3.24
N TYR A 156 -12.34 -9.08 -2.70
CA TYR A 156 -11.63 -10.26 -2.17
C TYR A 156 -11.77 -11.50 -3.05
N GLY A 157 -12.34 -11.39 -4.25
CA GLY A 157 -12.67 -12.55 -5.10
C GLY A 157 -11.47 -13.42 -5.46
N ASP A 158 -10.30 -12.83 -5.61
CA ASP A 158 -9.05 -13.55 -5.89
C ASP A 158 -8.36 -14.10 -4.62
N CYS A 159 -8.96 -13.89 -3.45
CA CYS A 159 -8.43 -14.30 -2.15
C CYS A 159 -9.34 -15.37 -1.49
N PRO A 160 -9.36 -16.61 -1.98
CA PRO A 160 -10.32 -17.64 -1.50
C PRO A 160 -10.11 -18.01 -0.02
N TRP A 161 -9.03 -17.57 0.60
CA TRP A 161 -8.75 -17.77 2.03
C TRP A 161 -9.36 -16.68 2.92
N VAL A 162 -9.97 -15.62 2.34
CA VAL A 162 -10.62 -14.55 3.10
C VAL A 162 -12.08 -14.92 3.34
N ASP A 163 -12.44 -15.01 4.62
CA ASP A 163 -13.83 -15.12 5.03
C ASP A 163 -14.44 -13.72 5.16
N ILE A 164 -15.44 -13.43 4.35
CA ILE A 164 -16.10 -12.11 4.33
C ILE A 164 -17.11 -11.91 5.47
N GLU A 165 -17.57 -12.98 6.12
CA GLU A 165 -18.57 -12.84 7.17
C GLU A 165 -18.05 -12.08 8.42
N PRO A 166 -16.84 -12.33 8.94
CA PRO A 166 -16.27 -11.51 10.00
C PRO A 166 -16.09 -10.03 9.59
N ILE A 167 -15.78 -9.78 8.31
CA ILE A 167 -15.64 -8.41 7.77
C ILE A 167 -17.00 -7.70 7.83
N LYS A 168 -18.08 -8.36 7.40
CA LYS A 168 -19.45 -7.81 7.48
C LYS A 168 -19.82 -7.47 8.92
N GLN A 169 -19.56 -8.38 9.86
CA GLN A 169 -19.82 -8.14 11.28
C GLN A 169 -19.06 -6.93 11.83
N GLN A 170 -17.81 -6.73 11.37
CA GLN A 170 -17.04 -5.56 11.75
C GLN A 170 -17.60 -4.27 11.15
N ILE A 171 -18.03 -4.28 9.88
CA ILE A 171 -18.67 -3.13 9.22
C ILE A 171 -19.98 -2.74 9.91
N TRP A 172 -20.77 -3.70 10.36
CA TRP A 172 -22.03 -3.48 11.04
C TRP A 172 -21.90 -3.13 12.52
N ALA A 173 -20.71 -3.20 13.09
CA ALA A 173 -20.49 -2.81 14.46
C ALA A 173 -20.77 -1.31 14.66
N THR A 174 -21.61 -0.98 15.63
CA THR A 174 -22.09 0.39 15.89
C THR A 174 -20.99 1.41 16.17
N ASN A 175 -19.83 0.95 16.62
CA ASN A 175 -18.68 1.78 16.93
C ASN A 175 -17.59 1.79 15.83
N TYR A 176 -17.88 1.19 14.67
CA TYR A 176 -16.91 1.17 13.58
C TYR A 176 -17.27 2.23 12.53
N PRO A 177 -16.37 3.20 12.24
CA PRO A 177 -16.68 4.32 11.36
C PRO A 177 -16.93 3.87 9.91
N VAL A 178 -17.94 4.44 9.27
CA VAL A 178 -18.27 4.23 7.85
C VAL A 178 -17.06 4.50 6.95
N SER A 179 -16.34 5.59 7.20
CA SER A 179 -15.13 5.94 6.44
C SER A 179 -14.04 4.87 6.51
N ARG A 180 -13.90 4.20 7.65
CA ARG A 180 -12.97 3.06 7.78
C ARG A 180 -13.46 1.83 7.04
N SER A 181 -14.77 1.53 7.10
CA SER A 181 -15.37 0.43 6.35
C SER A 181 -15.08 0.59 4.85
N ARG A 182 -15.31 1.77 4.32
CA ARG A 182 -15.08 2.07 2.91
C ARG A 182 -13.61 1.95 2.53
N ARG A 183 -12.69 2.53 3.31
CA ARG A 183 -11.27 2.52 2.97
C ARG A 183 -10.60 1.17 3.14
N PHE A 184 -10.82 0.49 4.26
CA PHE A 184 -10.04 -0.71 4.60
C PHE A 184 -10.67 -2.02 4.12
N PHE A 185 -11.97 -2.04 3.86
CA PHE A 185 -12.64 -3.26 3.39
C PHE A 185 -13.14 -3.18 1.96
N LEU A 186 -13.51 -1.99 1.49
CA LEU A 186 -14.00 -1.78 0.14
C LEU A 186 -12.97 -1.08 -0.78
N ASN A 187 -11.84 -0.69 -0.23
CA ASN A 187 -10.77 0.05 -0.90
C ASN A 187 -11.26 1.32 -1.61
N GLN A 188 -12.26 1.98 -1.06
CA GLN A 188 -12.85 3.20 -1.57
C GLN A 188 -12.25 4.41 -0.85
N PRO A 189 -11.56 5.36 -1.54
CA PRO A 189 -11.18 6.62 -0.92
C PRO A 189 -12.39 7.31 -0.30
N ASN A 190 -12.29 7.64 0.98
CA ASN A 190 -13.39 8.25 1.71
C ASN A 190 -12.86 9.23 2.75
N ALA A 191 -13.49 10.41 2.82
CA ALA A 191 -13.16 11.39 3.84
C ALA A 191 -13.49 10.83 5.24
N ALA A 192 -12.68 11.17 6.24
CA ALA A 192 -13.10 10.97 7.61
C ALA A 192 -14.37 11.80 7.84
N GLU A 193 -15.49 11.14 8.08
CA GLU A 193 -16.63 11.83 8.68
C GLU A 193 -16.18 12.15 10.10
N ASP A 194 -15.84 13.39 10.36
CA ASP A 194 -15.76 13.89 11.72
C ASP A 194 -17.15 13.79 12.31
N ALA A 195 -17.27 13.03 13.37
CA ALA A 195 -18.49 12.80 14.09
C ALA A 195 -18.94 14.05 14.85
#